data_3678ac49660ad00d9c31c7ccb1f855ca
#
_entry.id   3678ac49660ad00d9c31c7ccb1f855ca
#
_cell.length_a   1.000
_cell.length_b   1.000
_cell.length_c   1.000
_cell.angle_alpha   90.00
_cell.angle_beta   90.00
_cell.angle_gamma   90.00
#
_symmetry.space_group_name_H-M   'P 1'
#
loop_
_entity.id
_entity.type
_entity.pdbx_description
1 polymer ?
#
loop_
_entity_poly.entity_id
_entity_poly.type
_entity_poly.pdbx_seq_one_letter_code
_entity_poly.pdbx_strand_id
1 'polypeptide(L)'
;MERDQKIFDLIEQEHQRQLKGIELIASENFVSDQVMEAMGSYCTNKYAEGYPGKRYYGGCQVVDQIEQLAIDRACELFGAEYANVQPHSGAQANAAVLLAVLQPGDVFMGLNLDHGGHLSHGSLVNTSGILYKPVGYNLNKETGRVDYDEMEKLAKEHKPKLIIGGGSAYSREWDYARMRKIADEVGALLMIDMAHPAGLIAAGLLDNPVKYAHIVTTTTHKTLRGPRGGLILLGKDFDNPWGYTTPKGVVKKMSQLLNSAVFPGQQGGPLEHVIAAKAVAFGECLKPEWKEYATQIKKNAAVLADELTKRGFMIVSGGTDNHSMLVDLRTKYPDLTGKVAEKALVAADITANKNMVPFDSRSAFQTSGIRLGTPAITTRGAKEDLMLEIAELIETVLNAPEDDAVISKVRAHVNETMVKYPMFAY
;
A
#
# COMPACT_ATOMS: atom_id res chain seq x y z
N MET A 1 -14.73 4.23 36.14
CA MET A 1 -15.40 4.89 34.99
C MET A 1 -16.34 3.87 34.37
N GLU A 2 -17.56 4.27 34.08
CA GLU A 2 -18.53 3.45 33.34
C GLU A 2 -18.00 3.24 31.90
N ARG A 3 -18.30 2.07 31.32
CA ARG A 3 -17.89 1.77 29.93
C ARG A 3 -18.67 2.66 28.95
N ASP A 4 -18.00 3.30 28.03
CA ASP A 4 -18.64 4.05 26.94
C ASP A 4 -19.29 3.08 25.93
N GLN A 5 -20.50 2.61 26.29
CA GLN A 5 -21.19 1.58 25.52
C GLN A 5 -21.43 1.99 24.06
N LYS A 6 -21.70 3.27 23.81
CA LYS A 6 -22.00 3.77 22.44
C LYS A 6 -20.85 3.51 21.45
N ILE A 7 -19.60 3.81 21.84
CA ILE A 7 -18.46 3.57 20.93
C ILE A 7 -18.18 2.08 20.76
N PHE A 8 -18.33 1.28 21.82
CA PHE A 8 -18.11 -0.17 21.73
C PHE A 8 -19.19 -0.88 20.92
N ASP A 9 -20.44 -0.40 20.93
CA ASP A 9 -21.50 -0.91 20.05
C ASP A 9 -21.20 -0.59 18.57
N LEU A 10 -20.63 0.58 18.26
CA LEU A 10 -20.21 0.92 16.90
C LEU A 10 -19.01 0.07 16.43
N ILE A 11 -18.06 -0.21 17.32
CA ILE A 11 -16.93 -1.11 17.03
C ILE A 11 -17.44 -2.52 16.72
N GLU A 12 -18.41 -3.02 17.50
CA GLU A 12 -19.02 -4.32 17.24
C GLU A 12 -19.82 -4.35 15.94
N GLN A 13 -20.52 -3.27 15.59
CA GLN A 13 -21.20 -3.16 14.29
C GLN A 13 -20.21 -3.23 13.13
N GLU A 14 -19.06 -2.57 13.23
CA GLU A 14 -18.00 -2.65 12.20
C GLU A 14 -17.40 -4.06 12.13
N HIS A 15 -17.18 -4.70 13.28
CA HIS A 15 -16.73 -6.10 13.32
C HIS A 15 -17.73 -7.03 12.61
N GLN A 16 -19.03 -6.87 12.87
CA GLN A 16 -20.08 -7.64 12.21
C GLN A 16 -20.15 -7.37 10.70
N ARG A 17 -19.92 -6.12 10.26
CA ARG A 17 -19.81 -5.78 8.84
C ARG A 17 -18.68 -6.54 8.18
N GLN A 18 -17.50 -6.53 8.79
CA GLN A 18 -16.32 -7.24 8.29
C GLN A 18 -16.52 -8.76 8.25
N LEU A 19 -17.18 -9.33 9.26
CA LEU A 19 -17.47 -10.77 9.32
C LEU A 19 -18.42 -11.24 8.21
N LYS A 20 -19.43 -10.43 7.88
CA LYS A 20 -20.52 -10.81 6.96
C LYS A 20 -20.17 -10.58 5.49
N GLY A 21 -19.29 -9.63 5.19
CA GLY A 21 -19.00 -9.21 3.83
C GLY A 21 -17.78 -9.88 3.20
N ILE A 22 -17.72 -9.83 1.88
CA ILE A 22 -16.54 -10.13 1.08
C ILE A 22 -15.74 -8.83 0.93
N GLU A 23 -14.51 -8.80 1.46
CA GLU A 23 -13.62 -7.65 1.37
C GLU A 23 -12.64 -7.78 0.19
N LEU A 24 -12.79 -6.92 -0.81
CA LEU A 24 -11.97 -6.89 -2.03
C LEU A 24 -11.24 -5.55 -2.22
N ILE A 25 -11.23 -4.65 -1.23
CA ILE A 25 -10.39 -3.46 -1.31
C ILE A 25 -8.92 -3.90 -1.25
N ALA A 26 -8.18 -3.64 -2.33
CA ALA A 26 -6.79 -4.12 -2.51
C ALA A 26 -5.80 -3.62 -1.44
N SER A 27 -6.15 -2.54 -0.73
CA SER A 27 -5.34 -1.93 0.33
C SER A 27 -5.78 -2.32 1.74
N GLU A 28 -6.74 -3.24 1.89
CA GLU A 28 -7.20 -3.73 3.19
C GLU A 28 -6.75 -5.17 3.46
N ASN A 29 -6.65 -5.49 4.75
CA ASN A 29 -6.35 -6.82 5.23
C ASN A 29 -6.85 -6.99 6.67
N PHE A 30 -6.94 -8.21 7.13
CA PHE A 30 -7.27 -8.56 8.52
C PHE A 30 -6.00 -8.94 9.25
N VAL A 31 -5.75 -8.33 10.39
CA VAL A 31 -4.57 -8.60 11.22
C VAL A 31 -4.83 -9.76 12.18
N SER A 32 -3.76 -10.39 12.66
CA SER A 32 -3.84 -11.42 13.70
C SER A 32 -4.24 -10.84 15.05
N ASP A 33 -4.73 -11.72 15.94
CA ASP A 33 -5.04 -11.34 17.33
C ASP A 33 -3.83 -10.77 18.07
N GLN A 34 -2.61 -11.27 17.78
CA GLN A 34 -1.38 -10.77 18.37
C GLN A 34 -1.07 -9.32 17.95
N VAL A 35 -1.35 -8.97 16.68
CA VAL A 35 -1.22 -7.59 16.21
C VAL A 35 -2.23 -6.68 16.90
N MET A 36 -3.49 -7.14 17.07
CA MET A 36 -4.53 -6.40 17.81
C MET A 36 -4.16 -6.22 19.28
N GLU A 37 -3.65 -7.26 19.94
CA GLU A 37 -3.20 -7.21 21.34
C GLU A 37 -2.07 -6.20 21.52
N ALA A 38 -1.08 -6.20 20.62
CA ALA A 38 0.01 -5.22 20.62
C ALA A 38 -0.49 -3.77 20.44
N MET A 39 -1.47 -3.56 19.55
CA MET A 39 -2.11 -2.25 19.33
C MET A 39 -2.83 -1.72 20.57
N GLY A 40 -3.46 -2.59 21.36
CA GLY A 40 -4.15 -2.25 22.61
C GLY A 40 -3.28 -2.30 23.85
N SER A 41 -1.96 -2.39 23.72
CA SER A 41 -1.02 -2.59 24.82
C SER A 41 -0.69 -1.32 25.61
N TYR A 42 -0.01 -1.51 26.76
CA TYR A 42 0.50 -0.42 27.60
C TYR A 42 1.51 0.51 26.90
N CYS A 43 2.05 0.10 25.75
CA CYS A 43 2.91 0.97 24.92
C CYS A 43 2.19 2.25 24.46
N THR A 44 0.85 2.25 24.44
CA THR A 44 0.01 3.44 24.20
C THR A 44 0.31 4.60 25.15
N ASN A 45 0.75 4.32 26.38
CA ASN A 45 0.97 5.31 27.41
C ASN A 45 2.34 6.02 27.30
N LYS A 46 3.26 5.49 26.46
CA LYS A 46 4.67 5.92 26.49
C LYS A 46 4.95 7.02 25.47
N TYR A 47 5.60 8.09 25.95
CA TYR A 47 6.13 9.18 25.14
C TYR A 47 7.65 8.98 24.93
N ALA A 48 8.13 8.86 23.69
CA ALA A 48 9.50 8.43 23.39
C ALA A 48 10.13 9.18 22.20
N GLU A 49 10.06 10.52 22.18
CA GLU A 49 10.71 11.33 21.14
C GLU A 49 12.21 11.01 21.03
N GLY A 50 12.71 10.96 19.81
CA GLY A 50 14.06 10.53 19.47
C GLY A 50 14.07 9.09 18.93
N TYR A 51 15.19 8.42 19.07
CA TYR A 51 15.44 7.07 18.55
C TYR A 51 16.02 6.17 19.64
N PRO A 52 16.02 4.84 19.50
CA PRO A 52 16.59 3.93 20.48
C PRO A 52 18.01 4.37 20.94
N GLY A 53 18.20 4.44 22.24
CA GLY A 53 19.44 4.92 22.86
C GLY A 53 19.72 6.44 22.76
N LYS A 54 18.85 7.20 22.10
CA LYS A 54 18.97 8.66 21.88
C LYS A 54 17.63 9.37 22.07
N ARG A 55 16.94 9.10 23.18
CA ARG A 55 15.64 9.67 23.50
C ARG A 55 15.77 11.01 24.22
N TYR A 56 14.76 11.84 24.03
CA TYR A 56 14.62 13.11 24.78
C TYR A 56 13.90 12.91 26.11
N TYR A 57 13.33 11.72 26.38
CA TYR A 57 12.57 11.38 27.58
C TYR A 57 13.20 10.19 28.31
N GLY A 58 13.04 10.17 29.64
CA GLY A 58 13.43 9.03 30.47
C GLY A 58 12.44 7.85 30.39
N GLY A 59 12.85 6.70 30.92
CA GLY A 59 11.98 5.52 31.03
C GLY A 59 11.74 4.81 29.69
N CYS A 60 12.66 4.91 28.73
CA CYS A 60 12.51 4.36 27.39
C CYS A 60 13.20 2.99 27.18
N GLN A 61 13.83 2.41 28.23
CA GLN A 61 14.68 1.24 28.12
C GLN A 61 13.96 0.02 27.53
N VAL A 62 12.66 -0.11 27.74
CA VAL A 62 11.86 -1.23 27.21
C VAL A 62 11.38 -0.92 25.80
N VAL A 63 10.84 0.28 25.56
CA VAL A 63 10.38 0.67 24.23
C VAL A 63 11.54 0.80 23.23
N ASP A 64 12.75 1.11 23.70
CA ASP A 64 13.96 1.04 22.87
C ASP A 64 14.21 -0.37 22.32
N GLN A 65 13.98 -1.40 23.15
CA GLN A 65 14.11 -2.79 22.74
C GLN A 65 12.97 -3.19 21.76
N ILE A 66 11.75 -2.70 22.00
CA ILE A 66 10.60 -2.95 21.11
C ILE A 66 10.86 -2.31 19.73
N GLU A 67 11.27 -1.05 19.70
CA GLU A 67 11.56 -0.36 18.43
C GLU A 67 12.75 -0.98 17.71
N GLN A 68 13.82 -1.34 18.45
CA GLN A 68 14.98 -2.02 17.86
C GLN A 68 14.58 -3.36 17.26
N LEU A 69 13.74 -4.14 17.94
CA LEU A 69 13.24 -5.42 17.41
C LEU A 69 12.44 -5.23 16.11
N ALA A 70 11.63 -4.18 16.04
CA ALA A 70 10.91 -3.84 14.80
C ALA A 70 11.86 -3.46 13.67
N ILE A 71 12.91 -2.68 13.96
CA ILE A 71 13.96 -2.31 13.01
C ILE A 71 14.69 -3.56 12.51
N ASP A 72 15.16 -4.41 13.41
CA ASP A 72 15.92 -5.62 13.07
C ASP A 72 15.11 -6.57 12.18
N ARG A 73 13.85 -6.81 12.54
CA ARG A 73 12.93 -7.63 11.74
C ARG A 73 12.62 -7.03 10.37
N ALA A 74 12.46 -5.72 10.28
CA ALA A 74 12.26 -5.05 8.99
C ALA A 74 13.51 -5.17 8.10
N CYS A 75 14.69 -4.99 8.66
CA CYS A 75 15.96 -5.17 7.95
C CYS A 75 16.14 -6.62 7.47
N GLU A 76 15.88 -7.60 8.33
CA GLU A 76 15.93 -9.02 7.98
C GLU A 76 14.94 -9.37 6.86
N LEU A 77 13.69 -8.93 7.00
CA LEU A 77 12.59 -9.25 6.08
C LEU A 77 12.85 -8.78 4.65
N PHE A 78 13.45 -7.61 4.49
CA PHE A 78 13.69 -7.00 3.17
C PHE A 78 15.15 -7.03 2.72
N GLY A 79 16.08 -7.53 3.54
CA GLY A 79 17.51 -7.49 3.25
C GLY A 79 18.05 -6.05 3.20
N ALA A 80 17.56 -5.19 4.09
CA ALA A 80 17.96 -3.79 4.19
C ALA A 80 19.03 -3.59 5.27
N GLU A 81 19.90 -2.60 5.06
CA GLU A 81 20.91 -2.19 6.06
C GLU A 81 20.34 -1.22 7.10
N TYR A 82 19.28 -0.50 6.72
CA TYR A 82 18.62 0.50 7.56
C TYR A 82 17.11 0.43 7.43
N ALA A 83 16.42 0.63 8.55
CA ALA A 83 14.98 0.81 8.62
C ALA A 83 14.62 1.93 9.60
N ASN A 84 13.62 2.75 9.22
CA ASN A 84 12.93 3.65 10.15
C ASN A 84 11.47 3.20 10.27
N VAL A 85 11.08 2.76 11.45
CA VAL A 85 9.74 2.19 11.74
C VAL A 85 8.77 3.20 12.35
N GLN A 86 9.20 4.46 12.55
CA GLN A 86 8.41 5.51 13.19
C GLN A 86 7.34 6.18 12.31
N PRO A 87 7.41 6.21 10.95
CA PRO A 87 6.37 6.87 10.17
C PRO A 87 4.97 6.33 10.53
N HIS A 88 4.03 7.27 10.83
CA HIS A 88 2.67 6.91 11.24
C HIS A 88 1.83 6.35 10.09
N SER A 89 2.22 6.64 8.84
CA SER A 89 1.56 6.15 7.62
C SER A 89 2.55 6.09 6.45
N GLY A 90 2.17 5.40 5.37
CA GLY A 90 2.96 5.44 4.12
C GLY A 90 3.07 6.85 3.54
N ALA A 91 2.00 7.66 3.62
CA ALA A 91 2.04 9.05 3.17
C ALA A 91 3.05 9.90 3.96
N GLN A 92 3.18 9.68 5.27
CA GLN A 92 4.18 10.36 6.10
C GLN A 92 5.60 9.83 5.84
N ALA A 93 5.76 8.53 5.56
CA ALA A 93 7.04 7.99 5.11
C ALA A 93 7.49 8.66 3.80
N ASN A 94 6.60 8.76 2.81
CA ASN A 94 6.86 9.45 1.55
C ASN A 94 7.17 10.94 1.78
N ALA A 95 6.37 11.63 2.59
CA ALA A 95 6.58 13.03 2.89
C ALA A 95 7.92 13.29 3.62
N ALA A 96 8.35 12.37 4.51
CA ALA A 96 9.65 12.46 5.16
C ALA A 96 10.80 12.29 4.16
N VAL A 97 10.67 11.35 3.20
CA VAL A 97 11.66 11.22 2.13
C VAL A 97 11.72 12.49 1.28
N LEU A 98 10.57 13.03 0.84
CA LEU A 98 10.54 14.26 0.06
C LEU A 98 11.18 15.43 0.82
N LEU A 99 10.89 15.58 2.11
CA LEU A 99 11.51 16.60 2.97
C LEU A 99 13.03 16.43 3.13
N ALA A 100 13.51 15.18 3.17
CA ALA A 100 14.92 14.88 3.31
C ALA A 100 15.73 15.19 2.03
N VAL A 101 15.12 15.01 0.84
CA VAL A 101 15.84 15.00 -0.45
C VAL A 101 15.51 16.18 -1.36
N LEU A 102 14.43 16.92 -1.11
CA LEU A 102 13.98 18.02 -1.95
C LEU A 102 13.88 19.32 -1.17
N GLN A 103 14.07 20.44 -1.89
CA GLN A 103 13.71 21.77 -1.43
C GLN A 103 12.38 22.20 -2.08
N PRO A 104 11.58 23.08 -1.45
CA PRO A 104 10.37 23.63 -2.07
C PRO A 104 10.64 24.13 -3.49
N GLY A 105 9.83 23.68 -4.45
CA GLY A 105 9.98 24.02 -5.87
C GLY A 105 10.92 23.11 -6.66
N ASP A 106 11.59 22.15 -6.05
CA ASP A 106 12.38 21.15 -6.77
C ASP A 106 11.49 20.22 -7.61
N VAL A 107 12.05 19.77 -8.73
CA VAL A 107 11.37 18.85 -9.66
C VAL A 107 11.56 17.41 -9.17
N PHE A 108 10.48 16.65 -9.16
CA PHE A 108 10.51 15.20 -9.00
C PHE A 108 9.51 14.53 -9.94
N MET A 109 9.65 13.22 -10.16
CA MET A 109 8.77 12.46 -11.05
C MET A 109 8.02 11.37 -10.28
N GLY A 110 6.76 11.11 -10.67
CA GLY A 110 5.93 10.02 -10.14
C GLY A 110 4.90 9.56 -11.16
N LEU A 111 4.32 8.37 -10.96
CA LEU A 111 3.21 7.89 -11.79
C LEU A 111 1.98 8.77 -11.55
N ASN A 112 1.34 9.23 -12.64
CA ASN A 112 0.12 10.03 -12.56
C ASN A 112 -0.98 9.30 -11.78
N LEU A 113 -1.75 10.05 -10.99
CA LEU A 113 -2.80 9.51 -10.12
C LEU A 113 -3.88 8.75 -10.90
N ASP A 114 -4.30 9.28 -12.04
CA ASP A 114 -5.29 8.69 -12.95
C ASP A 114 -4.77 7.46 -13.70
N HIS A 115 -3.46 7.26 -13.70
CA HIS A 115 -2.78 6.05 -14.21
C HIS A 115 -2.42 5.04 -13.10
N GLY A 116 -2.93 5.24 -11.89
CA GLY A 116 -2.73 4.32 -10.77
C GLY A 116 -1.64 4.72 -9.78
N GLY A 117 -1.10 5.94 -9.88
CA GLY A 117 -0.20 6.50 -8.88
C GLY A 117 -0.85 6.68 -7.50
N HIS A 118 -0.08 7.16 -6.54
CA HIS A 118 -0.58 7.51 -5.21
C HIS A 118 -0.65 9.04 -5.04
N LEU A 119 -1.57 9.53 -4.19
CA LEU A 119 -1.69 10.97 -3.90
C LEU A 119 -0.36 11.61 -3.51
N SER A 120 0.45 10.93 -2.70
CA SER A 120 1.76 11.44 -2.27
C SER A 120 2.87 11.35 -3.32
N HIS A 121 2.56 10.93 -4.55
CA HIS A 121 3.50 10.90 -5.68
C HIS A 121 3.36 12.12 -6.59
N GLY A 122 2.79 13.24 -6.11
CA GLY A 122 2.74 14.49 -6.85
C GLY A 122 1.33 15.02 -7.17
N SER A 123 0.28 14.46 -6.57
CA SER A 123 -1.06 15.02 -6.74
C SER A 123 -1.09 16.47 -6.25
N LEU A 124 -1.69 17.36 -7.05
CA LEU A 124 -1.75 18.80 -6.78
C LEU A 124 -2.53 19.17 -5.51
N VAL A 125 -3.37 18.25 -5.01
CA VAL A 125 -4.09 18.41 -3.74
C VAL A 125 -3.35 17.83 -2.54
N ASN A 126 -2.19 17.22 -2.77
CA ASN A 126 -1.32 16.65 -1.73
C ASN A 126 -0.12 17.56 -1.48
N THR A 127 0.42 17.53 -0.28
CA THR A 127 1.63 18.29 0.11
C THR A 127 2.78 18.11 -0.90
N SER A 128 2.91 16.91 -1.51
CA SER A 128 3.92 16.63 -2.53
C SER A 128 3.77 17.50 -3.77
N GLY A 129 2.54 17.74 -4.25
CA GLY A 129 2.27 18.62 -5.39
C GLY A 129 2.16 20.09 -5.04
N ILE A 130 1.88 20.42 -3.74
CA ILE A 130 1.80 21.80 -3.26
C ILE A 130 3.19 22.42 -3.06
N LEU A 131 4.12 21.66 -2.48
CA LEU A 131 5.46 22.18 -2.12
C LEU A 131 6.49 22.01 -3.25
N TYR A 132 6.36 20.97 -4.07
CA TYR A 132 7.33 20.61 -5.08
C TYR A 132 6.72 20.67 -6.48
N LYS A 133 7.54 20.48 -7.53
CA LYS A 133 7.10 20.47 -8.92
C LYS A 133 7.04 19.04 -9.45
N PRO A 134 5.90 18.36 -9.36
CA PRO A 134 5.76 17.00 -9.88
C PRO A 134 5.72 17.00 -11.42
N VAL A 135 6.40 16.05 -12.02
CA VAL A 135 6.28 15.67 -13.43
C VAL A 135 5.73 14.26 -13.47
N GLY A 136 4.51 14.11 -13.98
CA GLY A 136 3.84 12.80 -14.07
C GLY A 136 4.33 12.03 -15.31
N TYR A 137 4.64 10.73 -15.13
CA TYR A 137 4.75 9.79 -16.24
C TYR A 137 3.53 8.88 -16.30
N ASN A 138 3.33 8.22 -17.44
CA ASN A 138 2.10 7.52 -17.75
C ASN A 138 2.30 6.02 -17.95
N LEU A 139 1.17 5.31 -18.05
CA LEU A 139 1.13 3.99 -18.64
C LEU A 139 1.04 4.11 -20.17
N ASN A 140 1.63 3.16 -20.86
CA ASN A 140 1.47 3.02 -22.29
C ASN A 140 0.02 2.66 -22.63
N LYS A 141 -0.56 3.37 -23.59
CA LYS A 141 -1.98 3.28 -23.92
C LYS A 141 -2.39 1.90 -24.47
N GLU A 142 -1.50 1.25 -25.19
CA GLU A 142 -1.78 -0.04 -25.83
C GLU A 142 -1.64 -1.20 -24.86
N THR A 143 -0.62 -1.15 -24.00
CA THR A 143 -0.28 -2.26 -23.11
C THR A 143 -0.84 -2.12 -21.69
N GLY A 144 -1.24 -0.92 -21.27
CA GLY A 144 -1.61 -0.63 -19.89
C GLY A 144 -0.46 -0.81 -18.89
N ARG A 145 0.79 -0.85 -19.36
CA ARG A 145 2.00 -1.00 -18.54
C ARG A 145 2.76 0.32 -18.48
N VAL A 146 3.62 0.46 -17.46
CA VAL A 146 4.48 1.66 -17.31
C VAL A 146 5.26 1.90 -18.60
N ASP A 147 5.20 3.12 -19.11
CA ASP A 147 5.95 3.55 -20.28
C ASP A 147 7.34 4.05 -19.85
N TYR A 148 8.29 3.13 -19.81
CA TYR A 148 9.66 3.47 -19.40
C TYR A 148 10.42 4.32 -20.44
N ASP A 149 10.01 4.30 -21.71
CA ASP A 149 10.60 5.16 -22.75
C ASP A 149 10.13 6.60 -22.56
N GLU A 150 8.83 6.80 -22.28
CA GLU A 150 8.31 8.12 -21.89
C GLU A 150 8.98 8.60 -20.59
N MET A 151 9.11 7.73 -19.58
CA MET A 151 9.77 8.07 -18.32
C MET A 151 11.20 8.55 -18.53
N GLU A 152 11.98 7.85 -19.35
CA GLU A 152 13.36 8.22 -19.68
C GLU A 152 13.44 9.57 -20.39
N LYS A 153 12.55 9.80 -21.37
CA LYS A 153 12.45 11.08 -22.09
C LYS A 153 12.16 12.24 -21.14
N LEU A 154 11.13 12.08 -20.31
CA LEU A 154 10.74 13.11 -19.32
C LEU A 154 11.85 13.36 -18.29
N ALA A 155 12.54 12.31 -17.84
CA ALA A 155 13.66 12.46 -16.91
C ALA A 155 14.80 13.29 -17.52
N LYS A 156 15.15 13.05 -18.79
CA LYS A 156 16.19 13.83 -19.51
C LYS A 156 15.77 15.28 -19.74
N GLU A 157 14.49 15.52 -20.02
CA GLU A 157 13.93 16.86 -20.26
C GLU A 157 13.86 17.69 -18.98
N HIS A 158 13.30 17.12 -17.91
CA HIS A 158 12.99 17.85 -16.69
C HIS A 158 14.06 17.75 -15.59
N LYS A 159 15.01 16.82 -15.72
CA LYS A 159 16.13 16.59 -14.76
C LYS A 159 15.67 16.58 -13.30
N PRO A 160 14.76 15.69 -12.92
CA PRO A 160 14.25 15.61 -11.56
C PRO A 160 15.36 15.27 -10.58
N LYS A 161 15.23 15.69 -9.32
CA LYS A 161 16.12 15.27 -8.23
C LYS A 161 15.73 13.90 -7.65
N LEU A 162 14.47 13.50 -7.84
CA LEU A 162 13.92 12.24 -7.36
C LEU A 162 12.97 11.67 -8.40
N ILE A 163 13.07 10.36 -8.64
CA ILE A 163 12.08 9.58 -9.39
C ILE A 163 11.41 8.62 -8.42
N ILE A 164 10.07 8.62 -8.39
CA ILE A 164 9.26 7.73 -7.54
C ILE A 164 8.63 6.65 -8.42
N GLY A 165 8.92 5.38 -8.09
CA GLY A 165 8.21 4.23 -8.61
C GLY A 165 7.25 3.67 -7.58
N GLY A 166 6.21 3.00 -8.05
CA GLY A 166 5.15 2.45 -7.23
C GLY A 166 3.76 2.99 -7.61
N GLY A 167 2.74 2.25 -7.27
CA GLY A 167 1.37 2.62 -7.62
C GLY A 167 0.34 1.94 -6.75
N SER A 168 -0.83 2.59 -6.62
CA SER A 168 -1.98 2.10 -5.85
C SER A 168 -2.88 1.18 -6.67
N ALA A 169 -2.87 1.32 -7.99
CA ALA A 169 -3.74 0.56 -8.91
C ALA A 169 -2.96 0.03 -10.13
N TYR A 170 -1.73 -0.39 -9.92
CA TYR A 170 -0.90 -1.01 -10.94
C TYR A 170 -0.71 -2.49 -10.63
N SER A 171 -1.15 -3.35 -11.54
CA SER A 171 -1.27 -4.80 -11.31
C SER A 171 -0.08 -5.62 -11.83
N ARG A 172 0.93 -4.98 -12.42
CA ARG A 172 2.10 -5.64 -13.01
C ARG A 172 3.36 -5.42 -12.19
N GLU A 173 4.37 -6.24 -12.44
CA GLU A 173 5.70 -6.02 -11.88
C GLU A 173 6.36 -4.76 -12.46
N TRP A 174 7.23 -4.14 -11.67
CA TRP A 174 8.01 -2.98 -12.03
C TRP A 174 9.42 -3.39 -12.47
N ASP A 175 9.93 -2.78 -13.52
CA ASP A 175 11.34 -2.93 -13.91
C ASP A 175 12.21 -1.95 -13.09
N TYR A 176 12.52 -2.35 -11.87
CA TYR A 176 13.32 -1.53 -10.95
C TYR A 176 14.73 -1.28 -11.48
N ALA A 177 15.32 -2.24 -12.20
CA ALA A 177 16.65 -2.09 -12.80
C ALA A 177 16.66 -1.00 -13.86
N ARG A 178 15.64 -0.96 -14.73
CA ARG A 178 15.49 0.08 -15.74
C ARG A 178 15.23 1.44 -15.10
N MET A 179 14.37 1.50 -14.09
CA MET A 179 14.14 2.75 -13.36
C MET A 179 15.41 3.28 -12.70
N ARG A 180 16.22 2.39 -12.11
CA ARG A 180 17.50 2.78 -11.54
C ARG A 180 18.44 3.36 -12.59
N LYS A 181 18.55 2.72 -13.74
CA LYS A 181 19.36 3.22 -14.87
C LYS A 181 18.92 4.61 -15.31
N ILE A 182 17.61 4.83 -15.49
CA ILE A 182 17.05 6.14 -15.84
C ILE A 182 17.42 7.21 -14.78
N ALA A 183 17.28 6.88 -13.51
CA ALA A 183 17.62 7.80 -12.42
C ALA A 183 19.12 8.15 -12.43
N ASP A 184 20.00 7.17 -12.57
CA ASP A 184 21.46 7.36 -12.62
C ASP A 184 21.89 8.23 -13.82
N GLU A 185 21.26 8.05 -15.00
CA GLU A 185 21.56 8.84 -16.21
C GLU A 185 21.30 10.34 -16.05
N VAL A 186 20.36 10.72 -15.19
CA VAL A 186 20.02 12.14 -14.95
C VAL A 186 20.51 12.66 -13.59
N GLY A 187 21.19 11.83 -12.81
CA GLY A 187 21.68 12.17 -11.47
C GLY A 187 20.58 12.30 -10.41
N ALA A 188 19.43 11.64 -10.63
CA ALA A 188 18.33 11.60 -9.69
C ALA A 188 18.49 10.48 -8.65
N LEU A 189 17.92 10.66 -7.47
CA LEU A 189 17.67 9.54 -6.59
C LEU A 189 16.45 8.73 -7.10
N LEU A 190 16.47 7.41 -6.86
CA LEU A 190 15.32 6.54 -7.08
C LEU A 190 14.70 6.17 -5.74
N MET A 191 13.43 6.48 -5.57
CA MET A 191 12.59 6.00 -4.48
C MET A 191 11.55 5.02 -5.01
N ILE A 192 11.36 3.89 -4.33
CA ILE A 192 10.28 2.96 -4.65
C ILE A 192 9.33 2.87 -3.46
N ASP A 193 8.06 3.23 -3.72
CA ASP A 193 6.96 2.97 -2.80
C ASP A 193 6.36 1.60 -3.10
N MET A 194 6.75 0.59 -2.33
CA MET A 194 6.29 -0.78 -2.48
C MET A 194 5.06 -1.11 -1.63
N ALA A 195 4.31 -0.11 -1.18
CA ALA A 195 3.24 -0.28 -0.20
C ALA A 195 2.23 -1.38 -0.56
N HIS A 196 1.82 -1.48 -1.82
CA HIS A 196 0.85 -2.47 -2.24
C HIS A 196 1.42 -3.90 -2.25
N PRO A 197 2.52 -4.21 -2.95
CA PRO A 197 3.05 -5.57 -3.05
C PRO A 197 3.99 -5.98 -1.91
N ALA A 198 4.23 -5.17 -0.88
CA ALA A 198 5.28 -5.39 0.12
C ALA A 198 5.26 -6.79 0.78
N GLY A 199 4.07 -7.33 1.06
CA GLY A 199 3.94 -8.68 1.62
C GLY A 199 4.33 -9.80 0.64
N LEU A 200 4.11 -9.60 -0.65
CA LEU A 200 4.53 -10.54 -1.71
C LEU A 200 6.03 -10.45 -1.95
N ILE A 201 6.60 -9.24 -1.86
CA ILE A 201 8.05 -9.00 -1.91
C ILE A 201 8.75 -9.66 -0.72
N ALA A 202 8.21 -9.50 0.49
CA ALA A 202 8.69 -10.14 1.71
C ALA A 202 8.71 -11.67 1.60
N ALA A 203 7.73 -12.26 0.90
CA ALA A 203 7.66 -13.69 0.62
C ALA A 203 8.62 -14.17 -0.50
N GLY A 204 9.32 -13.25 -1.16
CA GLY A 204 10.18 -13.56 -2.32
C GLY A 204 9.41 -13.96 -3.59
N LEU A 205 8.16 -13.52 -3.71
CA LEU A 205 7.28 -13.83 -4.86
C LEU A 205 7.25 -12.74 -5.93
N LEU A 206 7.84 -11.58 -5.64
CA LEU A 206 8.07 -10.46 -6.55
C LEU A 206 9.49 -9.93 -6.31
N ASP A 207 10.05 -9.22 -7.30
CA ASP A 207 11.38 -8.67 -7.17
C ASP A 207 11.44 -7.61 -6.04
N ASN A 208 12.58 -7.56 -5.35
CA ASN A 208 12.76 -6.71 -4.18
C ASN A 208 13.43 -5.39 -4.57
N PRO A 209 12.72 -4.26 -4.50
CA PRO A 209 13.27 -2.94 -4.88
C PRO A 209 14.43 -2.46 -4.02
N VAL A 210 14.61 -3.02 -2.81
CA VAL A 210 15.74 -2.69 -1.91
C VAL A 210 17.10 -2.93 -2.57
N LYS A 211 17.17 -3.84 -3.55
CA LYS A 211 18.38 -4.12 -4.34
C LYS A 211 18.73 -3.01 -5.34
N TYR A 212 17.76 -2.21 -5.77
CA TYR A 212 17.90 -1.26 -6.87
C TYR A 212 17.74 0.19 -6.44
N ALA A 213 16.76 0.45 -5.59
CA ALA A 213 16.40 1.81 -5.20
C ALA A 213 17.41 2.39 -4.20
N HIS A 214 17.54 3.71 -4.23
CA HIS A 214 18.27 4.46 -3.20
C HIS A 214 17.49 4.46 -1.89
N ILE A 215 16.17 4.62 -1.97
CA ILE A 215 15.26 4.68 -0.82
C ILE A 215 14.02 3.84 -1.15
N VAL A 216 13.54 3.08 -0.19
CA VAL A 216 12.29 2.34 -0.33
C VAL A 216 11.34 2.74 0.79
N THR A 217 10.08 2.98 0.45
CA THR A 217 9.01 3.20 1.43
C THR A 217 7.94 2.14 1.30
N THR A 218 7.20 1.90 2.37
CA THR A 218 6.02 1.05 2.35
C THR A 218 5.04 1.41 3.45
N THR A 219 3.81 0.94 3.30
CA THR A 219 2.86 0.79 4.42
C THR A 219 3.04 -0.57 5.07
N THR A 220 2.52 -0.73 6.27
CA THR A 220 2.60 -2.00 7.01
C THR A 220 1.28 -2.79 7.03
N HIS A 221 0.18 -2.21 6.54
CA HIS A 221 -1.19 -2.71 6.74
C HIS A 221 -1.91 -3.28 5.50
N LYS A 222 -1.23 -3.39 4.35
CA LYS A 222 -1.81 -3.95 3.12
C LYS A 222 -1.45 -5.43 3.01
N THR A 223 -0.69 -5.81 1.99
CA THR A 223 -0.23 -7.21 1.86
C THR A 223 0.69 -7.66 3.00
N LEU A 224 1.37 -6.76 3.72
CA LEU A 224 2.15 -7.09 4.93
C LEU A 224 1.29 -7.48 6.15
N ARG A 225 -0.03 -7.25 6.10
CA ARG A 225 -0.98 -7.70 7.12
C ARG A 225 -0.62 -7.25 8.56
N GLY A 226 -0.03 -6.07 8.69
CA GLY A 226 0.32 -5.46 9.97
C GLY A 226 -0.60 -4.30 10.35
N PRO A 227 -0.24 -3.55 11.41
CA PRO A 227 -0.99 -2.37 11.83
C PRO A 227 -0.87 -1.26 10.78
N ARG A 228 -1.80 -0.30 10.79
CA ARG A 228 -1.68 0.89 9.96
C ARG A 228 -0.44 1.70 10.37
N GLY A 229 0.47 1.88 9.43
CA GLY A 229 1.73 2.56 9.65
C GLY A 229 2.55 2.65 8.36
N GLY A 230 3.72 3.28 8.45
CA GLY A 230 4.71 3.40 7.38
C GLY A 230 6.08 2.86 7.79
N LEU A 231 6.95 2.69 6.80
CA LEU A 231 8.31 2.19 6.95
C LEU A 231 9.19 2.84 5.88
N ILE A 232 10.42 3.20 6.22
CA ILE A 232 11.45 3.65 5.29
C ILE A 232 12.63 2.69 5.39
N LEU A 233 13.17 2.25 4.25
CA LEU A 233 14.28 1.31 4.14
C LEU A 233 15.38 1.85 3.25
N LEU A 234 16.63 1.50 3.56
CA LEU A 234 17.77 1.61 2.64
C LEU A 234 18.41 0.22 2.49
N GLY A 235 18.60 -0.22 1.25
CA GLY A 235 19.34 -1.44 0.96
C GLY A 235 20.81 -1.33 1.40
N LYS A 236 21.39 -0.16 1.17
CA LYS A 236 22.70 0.25 1.66
C LYS A 236 22.65 1.71 2.07
N ASP A 237 23.20 2.05 3.23
CA ASP A 237 23.32 3.44 3.65
C ASP A 237 24.46 4.14 2.89
N PHE A 238 24.28 5.39 2.52
CA PHE A 238 25.21 6.15 1.69
C PHE A 238 25.34 7.60 2.14
N ASP A 239 26.43 8.25 1.74
CA ASP A 239 26.64 9.67 2.01
C ASP A 239 25.64 10.50 1.21
N ASN A 240 25.04 11.51 1.85
CA ASN A 240 24.11 12.37 1.13
C ASN A 240 24.83 13.09 -0.04
N PRO A 241 24.19 13.16 -1.22
CA PRO A 241 24.84 13.70 -2.42
C PRO A 241 25.00 15.24 -2.39
N TRP A 242 24.44 15.93 -1.40
CA TRP A 242 24.50 17.40 -1.29
C TRP A 242 25.62 17.88 -0.39
N GLY A 243 26.40 16.99 0.23
CA GLY A 243 27.51 17.34 1.10
C GLY A 243 27.09 17.95 2.43
N TYR A 244 25.86 17.71 2.89
CA TYR A 244 25.45 18.16 4.23
C TYR A 244 26.30 17.48 5.30
N THR A 245 26.86 18.29 6.22
CA THR A 245 27.76 17.82 7.27
C THR A 245 27.15 17.93 8.66
N THR A 246 27.71 17.16 9.57
CA THR A 246 27.52 17.33 11.02
C THR A 246 28.25 18.59 11.50
N PRO A 247 28.00 19.11 12.71
CA PRO A 247 28.79 20.20 13.30
C PRO A 247 30.29 19.92 13.39
N LYS A 248 30.70 18.66 13.34
CA LYS A 248 32.10 18.20 13.33
C LYS A 248 32.71 18.10 11.92
N GLY A 249 32.00 18.52 10.87
CA GLY A 249 32.47 18.48 9.49
C GLY A 249 32.40 17.10 8.80
N VAL A 250 31.78 16.11 9.43
CA VAL A 250 31.59 14.77 8.83
C VAL A 250 30.37 14.77 7.94
N VAL A 251 30.46 14.27 6.71
CA VAL A 251 29.34 14.13 5.80
C VAL A 251 28.26 13.23 6.43
N LYS A 252 27.02 13.71 6.44
CA LYS A 252 25.90 12.94 6.96
C LYS A 252 25.52 11.81 6.03
N LYS A 253 25.22 10.64 6.60
CA LYS A 253 24.60 9.53 5.90
C LYS A 253 23.13 9.85 5.55
N MET A 254 22.61 9.19 4.51
CA MET A 254 21.19 9.34 4.12
C MET A 254 20.25 8.93 5.24
N SER A 255 20.57 7.88 5.99
CA SER A 255 19.82 7.46 7.18
C SER A 255 19.66 8.57 8.21
N GLN A 256 20.68 9.40 8.40
CA GLN A 256 20.61 10.54 9.35
C GLN A 256 19.69 11.66 8.85
N LEU A 257 19.63 11.90 7.53
CA LEU A 257 18.70 12.87 6.95
C LEU A 257 17.26 12.35 7.04
N LEU A 258 17.03 11.09 6.74
CA LEU A 258 15.71 10.45 6.84
C LEU A 258 15.20 10.44 8.29
N ASN A 259 16.06 10.07 9.25
CA ASN A 259 15.71 10.16 10.66
C ASN A 259 15.33 11.57 11.07
N SER A 260 16.11 12.58 10.66
CA SER A 260 15.80 13.98 10.97
C SER A 260 14.52 14.47 10.31
N ALA A 261 14.19 13.98 9.13
CA ALA A 261 12.97 14.32 8.42
C ALA A 261 11.72 13.67 9.04
N VAL A 262 11.85 12.46 9.59
CA VAL A 262 10.77 11.82 10.35
C VAL A 262 10.61 12.55 11.69
N PHE A 263 11.65 12.59 12.50
CA PHE A 263 11.67 13.27 13.79
C PHE A 263 12.95 14.12 13.91
N PRO A 264 12.86 15.42 14.19
CA PRO A 264 11.66 16.21 14.50
C PRO A 264 10.97 16.83 13.26
N GLY A 265 11.37 16.48 12.04
CA GLY A 265 10.95 17.17 10.82
C GLY A 265 9.44 17.15 10.57
N GLN A 266 8.77 16.04 10.78
CA GLN A 266 7.34 15.89 10.53
C GLN A 266 6.54 15.36 11.71
N GLN A 267 7.15 14.57 12.57
CA GLN A 267 6.48 13.90 13.69
C GLN A 267 7.11 14.33 15.02
N GLY A 268 6.34 14.19 16.11
CA GLY A 268 6.79 14.21 17.49
C GLY A 268 7.00 12.81 18.03
N GLY A 269 6.36 12.48 19.18
CA GLY A 269 6.46 11.17 19.80
C GLY A 269 5.99 10.03 18.88
N PRO A 270 6.77 8.95 18.76
CA PRO A 270 6.39 7.79 17.98
C PRO A 270 5.22 7.04 18.64
N LEU A 271 4.47 6.30 17.82
CA LEU A 271 3.35 5.46 18.29
C LEU A 271 3.91 4.09 18.70
N GLU A 272 4.38 3.98 19.94
CA GLU A 272 5.09 2.78 20.41
C GLU A 272 4.22 1.50 20.37
N HIS A 273 2.91 1.62 20.59
CA HIS A 273 1.96 0.51 20.41
C HIS A 273 1.86 0.06 18.95
N VAL A 274 1.93 0.97 18.00
CA VAL A 274 1.97 0.63 16.56
C VAL A 274 3.31 0.01 16.20
N ILE A 275 4.41 0.51 16.75
CA ILE A 275 5.75 -0.07 16.53
C ILE A 275 5.82 -1.49 17.10
N ALA A 276 5.27 -1.73 18.28
CA ALA A 276 5.15 -3.07 18.85
C ALA A 276 4.36 -4.01 17.92
N ALA A 277 3.23 -3.53 17.41
CA ALA A 277 2.41 -4.29 16.45
C ALA A 277 3.13 -4.52 15.10
N LYS A 278 3.94 -3.57 14.63
CA LYS A 278 4.83 -3.77 13.46
C LYS A 278 5.85 -4.88 13.73
N ALA A 279 6.46 -4.90 14.93
CA ALA A 279 7.40 -5.95 15.30
C ALA A 279 6.74 -7.34 15.28
N VAL A 280 5.49 -7.45 15.76
CA VAL A 280 4.71 -8.70 15.66
C VAL A 280 4.49 -9.09 14.21
N ALA A 281 3.94 -8.19 13.39
CA ALA A 281 3.62 -8.46 12.00
C ALA A 281 4.86 -8.85 11.17
N PHE A 282 5.99 -8.17 11.35
CA PHE A 282 7.24 -8.55 10.68
C PHE A 282 7.73 -9.93 11.12
N GLY A 283 7.57 -10.27 12.42
CA GLY A 283 7.85 -11.60 12.93
C GLY A 283 6.96 -12.69 12.31
N GLU A 284 5.69 -12.39 12.02
CA GLU A 284 4.80 -13.29 11.28
C GLU A 284 5.26 -13.45 9.82
N CYS A 285 5.67 -12.35 9.18
CA CYS A 285 6.17 -12.37 7.80
C CYS A 285 7.48 -13.16 7.63
N LEU A 286 8.29 -13.31 8.68
CA LEU A 286 9.53 -14.10 8.68
C LEU A 286 9.29 -15.60 8.82
N LYS A 287 8.07 -16.04 9.17
CA LYS A 287 7.76 -17.47 9.29
C LYS A 287 7.56 -18.14 7.92
N PRO A 288 7.86 -19.44 7.80
CA PRO A 288 7.68 -20.18 6.54
C PRO A 288 6.25 -20.14 5.99
N GLU A 289 5.24 -20.14 6.87
CA GLU A 289 3.82 -20.10 6.52
C GLU A 289 3.43 -18.83 5.79
N TRP A 290 4.19 -17.75 5.97
CA TRP A 290 3.98 -16.51 5.25
C TRP A 290 4.02 -16.67 3.73
N LYS A 291 4.94 -17.50 3.24
CA LYS A 291 5.09 -17.76 1.80
C LYS A 291 3.87 -18.51 1.24
N GLU A 292 3.27 -19.39 2.02
CA GLU A 292 2.05 -20.12 1.62
C GLU A 292 0.87 -19.14 1.48
N TYR A 293 0.66 -18.30 2.48
CA TYR A 293 -0.35 -17.24 2.45
C TYR A 293 -0.16 -16.30 1.26
N ALA A 294 1.04 -15.76 1.08
CA ALA A 294 1.36 -14.84 -0.02
C ALA A 294 1.19 -15.50 -1.41
N THR A 295 1.52 -16.77 -1.54
CA THR A 295 1.29 -17.55 -2.76
C THR A 295 -0.20 -17.68 -3.05
N GLN A 296 -1.01 -17.94 -2.01
CA GLN A 296 -2.46 -18.03 -2.17
C GLN A 296 -3.09 -16.70 -2.60
N ILE A 297 -2.59 -15.56 -2.10
CA ILE A 297 -3.03 -14.23 -2.56
C ILE A 297 -2.86 -14.10 -4.08
N LYS A 298 -1.68 -14.45 -4.62
CA LYS A 298 -1.42 -14.35 -6.07
C LYS A 298 -2.30 -15.31 -6.87
N LYS A 299 -2.49 -16.54 -6.40
CA LYS A 299 -3.37 -17.52 -7.06
C LYS A 299 -4.81 -17.02 -7.12
N ASN A 300 -5.32 -16.54 -6.01
CA ASN A 300 -6.66 -15.98 -5.91
C ASN A 300 -6.83 -14.79 -6.86
N ALA A 301 -5.85 -13.87 -6.91
CA ALA A 301 -5.91 -12.72 -7.81
C ALA A 301 -5.88 -13.13 -9.28
N ALA A 302 -5.04 -14.09 -9.66
CA ALA A 302 -4.98 -14.61 -11.03
C ALA A 302 -6.30 -15.26 -11.45
N VAL A 303 -6.87 -16.13 -10.61
CA VAL A 303 -8.14 -16.81 -10.90
C VAL A 303 -9.29 -15.81 -11.01
N LEU A 304 -9.37 -14.84 -10.10
CA LEU A 304 -10.42 -13.81 -10.16
C LEU A 304 -10.30 -12.95 -11.43
N ALA A 305 -9.09 -12.54 -11.80
CA ALA A 305 -8.84 -11.78 -13.02
C ALA A 305 -9.20 -12.57 -14.29
N ASP A 306 -8.80 -13.84 -14.37
CA ASP A 306 -9.09 -14.71 -15.48
C ASP A 306 -10.59 -14.97 -15.63
N GLU A 307 -11.28 -15.22 -14.51
CA GLU A 307 -12.72 -15.50 -14.54
C GLU A 307 -13.53 -14.25 -14.91
N LEU A 308 -13.17 -13.08 -14.41
CA LEU A 308 -13.78 -11.83 -14.84
C LEU A 308 -13.54 -11.58 -16.34
N THR A 309 -12.35 -11.89 -16.85
CA THR A 309 -12.04 -11.76 -18.29
C THR A 309 -12.91 -12.70 -19.14
N LYS A 310 -13.11 -13.97 -18.73
CA LYS A 310 -14.00 -14.92 -19.39
C LYS A 310 -15.45 -14.44 -19.42
N ARG A 311 -15.85 -13.70 -18.41
CA ARG A 311 -17.19 -13.06 -18.30
C ARG A 311 -17.28 -11.74 -19.08
N GLY A 312 -16.24 -11.37 -19.84
CA GLY A 312 -16.23 -10.20 -20.73
C GLY A 312 -15.84 -8.89 -20.06
N PHE A 313 -15.32 -8.91 -18.83
CA PHE A 313 -14.71 -7.73 -18.23
C PHE A 313 -13.31 -7.47 -18.81
N MET A 314 -12.94 -6.23 -18.94
CA MET A 314 -11.59 -5.83 -19.33
C MET A 314 -10.74 -5.60 -18.07
N ILE A 315 -9.69 -6.39 -17.89
CA ILE A 315 -8.69 -6.15 -16.86
C ILE A 315 -7.58 -5.30 -17.47
N VAL A 316 -7.32 -4.13 -16.88
CA VAL A 316 -6.25 -3.22 -17.33
C VAL A 316 -4.93 -3.96 -17.33
N SER A 317 -4.13 -3.78 -18.38
CA SER A 317 -2.89 -4.51 -18.67
C SER A 317 -3.06 -6.02 -18.95
N GLY A 318 -4.28 -6.51 -19.13
CA GLY A 318 -4.58 -7.90 -19.50
C GLY A 318 -4.37 -8.93 -18.38
N GLY A 319 -4.45 -8.52 -17.10
CA GLY A 319 -4.34 -9.45 -15.97
C GLY A 319 -3.53 -8.87 -14.80
N THR A 320 -3.04 -9.73 -13.90
CA THR A 320 -2.28 -9.32 -12.71
C THR A 320 -1.09 -10.23 -12.43
N ASP A 321 0.01 -9.64 -11.98
CA ASP A 321 1.19 -10.32 -11.47
C ASP A 321 1.25 -10.29 -9.93
N ASN A 322 0.34 -9.53 -9.27
CA ASN A 322 0.35 -9.30 -7.84
C ASN A 322 -1.00 -9.66 -7.17
N HIS A 323 -1.43 -8.89 -6.19
CA HIS A 323 -2.63 -9.13 -5.36
C HIS A 323 -3.86 -8.36 -5.82
N SER A 324 -3.73 -7.48 -6.81
CA SER A 324 -4.79 -6.53 -7.19
C SER A 324 -5.02 -6.53 -8.70
N MET A 325 -6.19 -6.06 -9.10
CA MET A 325 -6.55 -5.84 -10.49
C MET A 325 -7.41 -4.60 -10.61
N LEU A 326 -7.28 -3.91 -11.74
CA LEU A 326 -8.12 -2.79 -12.12
C LEU A 326 -9.05 -3.24 -13.25
N VAL A 327 -10.34 -3.22 -13.00
CA VAL A 327 -11.39 -3.61 -13.95
C VAL A 327 -11.91 -2.37 -14.65
N ASP A 328 -11.76 -2.31 -15.97
CA ASP A 328 -12.37 -1.29 -16.82
C ASP A 328 -13.78 -1.72 -17.21
N LEU A 329 -14.78 -0.98 -16.75
CA LEU A 329 -16.19 -1.30 -16.98
C LEU A 329 -16.67 -0.91 -18.38
N ARG A 330 -15.96 -0.01 -19.07
CA ARG A 330 -16.42 0.57 -20.34
C ARG A 330 -16.67 -0.44 -21.45
N THR A 331 -15.90 -1.54 -21.47
CA THR A 331 -16.03 -2.57 -22.51
C THR A 331 -17.34 -3.36 -22.37
N LYS A 332 -17.70 -3.76 -21.15
CA LYS A 332 -18.88 -4.59 -20.89
C LYS A 332 -20.12 -3.76 -20.58
N TYR A 333 -19.95 -2.66 -19.87
CA TYR A 333 -21.01 -1.77 -19.39
C TYR A 333 -20.69 -0.31 -19.72
N PRO A 334 -20.87 0.14 -20.97
CA PRO A 334 -20.43 1.48 -21.42
C PRO A 334 -21.02 2.63 -20.60
N ASP A 335 -22.24 2.48 -20.10
CA ASP A 335 -22.96 3.52 -19.35
C ASP A 335 -22.75 3.42 -17.83
N LEU A 336 -22.24 2.29 -17.33
CA LEU A 336 -22.01 2.08 -15.90
C LEU A 336 -20.79 2.85 -15.43
N THR A 337 -20.96 3.68 -14.40
CA THR A 337 -19.83 4.35 -13.74
C THR A 337 -19.27 3.52 -12.60
N GLY A 338 -17.97 3.71 -12.29
CA GLY A 338 -17.38 3.09 -11.11
C GLY A 338 -18.11 3.43 -9.82
N LYS A 339 -18.67 4.65 -9.73
CA LYS A 339 -19.48 5.09 -8.58
C LYS A 339 -20.76 4.27 -8.39
N VAL A 340 -21.47 3.96 -9.46
CA VAL A 340 -22.68 3.15 -9.39
C VAL A 340 -22.32 1.70 -9.09
N ALA A 341 -21.28 1.17 -9.74
CA ALA A 341 -20.78 -0.17 -9.48
C ALA A 341 -20.35 -0.36 -8.02
N GLU A 342 -19.53 0.54 -7.47
CA GLU A 342 -19.12 0.55 -6.07
C GLU A 342 -20.33 0.51 -5.12
N LYS A 343 -21.30 1.41 -5.35
CA LYS A 343 -22.51 1.49 -4.51
C LYS A 343 -23.32 0.19 -4.52
N ALA A 344 -23.53 -0.40 -5.70
CA ALA A 344 -24.28 -1.65 -5.83
C ALA A 344 -23.58 -2.84 -5.18
N LEU A 345 -22.25 -2.98 -5.39
CA LEU A 345 -21.46 -4.04 -4.79
C LEU A 345 -21.43 -3.92 -3.26
N VAL A 346 -21.22 -2.72 -2.71
CA VAL A 346 -21.23 -2.47 -1.26
C VAL A 346 -22.62 -2.80 -0.68
N ALA A 347 -23.71 -2.48 -1.38
CA ALA A 347 -25.07 -2.81 -0.95
C ALA A 347 -25.32 -4.34 -0.94
N ALA A 348 -24.54 -5.11 -1.70
CA ALA A 348 -24.54 -6.58 -1.71
C ALA A 348 -23.50 -7.21 -0.74
N ASP A 349 -22.91 -6.42 0.17
CA ASP A 349 -21.83 -6.80 1.07
C ASP A 349 -20.57 -7.33 0.34
N ILE A 350 -20.32 -6.84 -0.87
CA ILE A 350 -19.05 -7.02 -1.60
C ILE A 350 -18.33 -5.68 -1.61
N THR A 351 -17.34 -5.52 -0.75
CA THR A 351 -16.64 -4.25 -0.58
C THR A 351 -15.55 -4.10 -1.64
N ALA A 352 -15.68 -3.10 -2.49
CA ALA A 352 -14.72 -2.72 -3.52
C ALA A 352 -14.66 -1.19 -3.60
N ASN A 353 -13.70 -0.62 -4.30
CA ASN A 353 -13.65 0.81 -4.53
C ASN A 353 -13.69 1.18 -6.00
N LYS A 354 -14.42 2.27 -6.33
CA LYS A 354 -14.31 2.89 -7.65
C LYS A 354 -12.87 3.37 -7.88
N ASN A 355 -12.42 3.30 -9.12
CA ASN A 355 -11.08 3.73 -9.49
C ASN A 355 -11.10 4.31 -10.91
N MET A 356 -10.33 5.36 -11.15
CA MET A 356 -10.05 5.79 -12.51
C MET A 356 -9.30 4.70 -13.26
N VAL A 357 -9.58 4.56 -14.53
CA VAL A 357 -8.79 3.73 -15.44
C VAL A 357 -7.85 4.61 -16.25
N PRO A 358 -6.72 4.10 -16.73
CA PRO A 358 -5.82 4.88 -17.57
C PRO A 358 -6.59 5.53 -18.74
N PHE A 359 -6.31 6.81 -18.98
CA PHE A 359 -7.00 7.62 -20.00
C PHE A 359 -8.53 7.68 -19.81
N ASP A 360 -8.98 7.74 -18.57
CA ASP A 360 -10.39 7.84 -18.22
C ASP A 360 -10.95 9.20 -18.70
N SER A 361 -12.08 9.15 -19.40
CA SER A 361 -12.80 10.36 -19.81
C SER A 361 -13.76 10.90 -18.75
N ARG A 362 -14.02 10.10 -17.69
CA ARG A 362 -14.89 10.48 -16.56
C ARG A 362 -14.06 11.12 -15.46
N SER A 363 -14.71 11.97 -14.66
CA SER A 363 -14.05 12.57 -13.49
C SER A 363 -13.72 11.57 -12.40
N ALA A 364 -12.78 11.90 -11.52
CA ALA A 364 -12.43 11.10 -10.34
C ALA A 364 -13.62 10.82 -9.39
N PHE A 365 -14.71 11.61 -9.47
CA PHE A 365 -15.93 11.38 -8.67
C PHE A 365 -16.85 10.30 -9.27
N GLN A 366 -16.77 10.06 -10.57
CA GLN A 366 -17.58 9.06 -11.28
C GLN A 366 -16.76 7.80 -11.58
N THR A 367 -15.60 7.96 -12.19
CA THR A 367 -14.67 6.91 -12.67
C THR A 367 -15.30 5.93 -13.66
N SER A 368 -14.48 5.18 -14.37
CA SER A 368 -14.93 4.14 -15.30
C SER A 368 -14.53 2.73 -14.87
N GLY A 369 -13.93 2.59 -13.71
CA GLY A 369 -13.46 1.29 -13.22
C GLY A 369 -13.72 1.06 -11.74
N ILE A 370 -13.45 -0.18 -11.35
CA ILE A 370 -13.36 -0.63 -9.95
C ILE A 370 -12.03 -1.33 -9.75
N ARG A 371 -11.44 -1.15 -8.56
CA ARG A 371 -10.23 -1.87 -8.15
C ARG A 371 -10.61 -2.99 -7.19
N LEU A 372 -10.07 -4.18 -7.44
CA LEU A 372 -10.26 -5.38 -6.63
C LEU A 372 -8.92 -5.92 -6.16
N GLY A 373 -8.92 -6.59 -5.02
CA GLY A 373 -7.74 -7.26 -4.47
C GLY A 373 -8.12 -8.43 -3.57
N THR A 374 -7.19 -9.32 -3.34
CA THR A 374 -7.44 -10.60 -2.67
C THR A 374 -6.78 -10.79 -1.30
N PRO A 375 -6.00 -9.85 -0.71
CA PRO A 375 -5.33 -10.12 0.57
C PRO A 375 -6.29 -10.41 1.72
N ALA A 376 -7.31 -9.57 1.92
CA ALA A 376 -8.25 -9.69 3.03
C ALA A 376 -9.04 -11.01 2.97
N ILE A 377 -9.62 -11.31 1.81
CA ILE A 377 -10.40 -12.55 1.66
C ILE A 377 -9.51 -13.80 1.75
N THR A 378 -8.23 -13.71 1.30
CA THR A 378 -7.27 -14.80 1.47
C THR A 378 -6.93 -15.00 2.95
N THR A 379 -6.78 -13.94 3.75
CA THR A 379 -6.56 -14.04 5.20
C THR A 379 -7.67 -14.83 5.88
N ARG A 380 -8.89 -14.77 5.37
CA ARG A 380 -10.05 -15.55 5.84
C ARG A 380 -10.04 -17.01 5.37
N GLY A 381 -9.02 -17.44 4.63
CA GLY A 381 -8.88 -18.82 4.17
C GLY A 381 -9.52 -19.10 2.79
N ALA A 382 -9.96 -18.07 2.08
CA ALA A 382 -10.49 -18.21 0.73
C ALA A 382 -9.44 -18.76 -0.24
N LYS A 383 -9.90 -19.66 -1.12
CA LYS A 383 -9.12 -20.26 -2.20
C LYS A 383 -9.81 -20.03 -3.55
N GLU A 384 -9.26 -20.62 -4.58
CA GLU A 384 -9.65 -20.43 -5.98
C GLU A 384 -11.15 -20.63 -6.24
N ASP A 385 -11.78 -21.60 -5.57
CA ASP A 385 -13.22 -21.90 -5.74
C ASP A 385 -14.09 -20.68 -5.39
N LEU A 386 -13.76 -20.00 -4.28
CA LEU A 386 -14.50 -18.80 -3.90
C LEU A 386 -14.26 -17.64 -4.88
N MET A 387 -13.11 -17.59 -5.54
CA MET A 387 -12.84 -16.55 -6.55
C MET A 387 -13.75 -16.69 -7.78
N LEU A 388 -14.07 -17.91 -8.18
CA LEU A 388 -15.02 -18.18 -9.26
C LEU A 388 -16.42 -17.68 -8.88
N GLU A 389 -16.87 -18.01 -7.67
CA GLU A 389 -18.15 -17.57 -7.11
C GLU A 389 -18.21 -16.02 -7.00
N ILE A 390 -17.16 -15.38 -6.48
CA ILE A 390 -17.07 -13.92 -6.37
C ILE A 390 -17.21 -13.25 -7.75
N ALA A 391 -16.56 -13.78 -8.78
CA ALA A 391 -16.70 -13.23 -10.14
C ALA A 391 -18.14 -13.29 -10.65
N GLU A 392 -18.86 -14.40 -10.38
CA GLU A 392 -20.28 -14.56 -10.72
C GLU A 392 -21.17 -13.57 -9.94
N LEU A 393 -20.93 -13.41 -8.65
CA LEU A 393 -21.67 -12.47 -7.80
C LEU A 393 -21.48 -11.02 -8.25
N ILE A 394 -20.22 -10.64 -8.57
CA ILE A 394 -19.91 -9.31 -9.12
C ILE A 394 -20.69 -9.09 -10.43
N GLU A 395 -20.65 -10.03 -11.36
CA GLU A 395 -21.38 -9.92 -12.62
C GLU A 395 -22.89 -9.81 -12.39
N THR A 396 -23.45 -10.64 -11.50
CA THR A 396 -24.89 -10.63 -11.16
C THR A 396 -25.33 -9.26 -10.66
N VAL A 397 -24.57 -8.66 -9.74
CA VAL A 397 -24.88 -7.31 -9.22
C VAL A 397 -24.75 -6.25 -10.31
N LEU A 398 -23.68 -6.30 -11.12
CA LEU A 398 -23.43 -5.26 -12.12
C LEU A 398 -24.32 -5.37 -13.36
N ASN A 399 -24.98 -6.51 -13.60
CA ASN A 399 -26.02 -6.65 -14.60
C ASN A 399 -27.34 -5.95 -14.20
N ALA A 400 -27.58 -5.76 -12.91
CA ALA A 400 -28.78 -5.12 -12.36
C ALA A 400 -28.45 -4.22 -11.15
N PRO A 401 -27.62 -3.17 -11.34
CA PRO A 401 -27.02 -2.42 -10.23
C PRO A 401 -28.00 -1.55 -9.43
N GLU A 402 -29.22 -1.39 -9.90
CA GLU A 402 -30.30 -0.64 -9.26
C GLU A 402 -31.49 -1.53 -8.84
N ASP A 403 -31.39 -2.86 -9.03
CA ASP A 403 -32.43 -3.82 -8.64
C ASP A 403 -32.19 -4.28 -7.18
N ASP A 404 -32.97 -3.72 -6.26
CA ASP A 404 -32.90 -4.04 -4.84
C ASP A 404 -33.15 -5.53 -4.54
N ALA A 405 -33.96 -6.22 -5.35
CA ALA A 405 -34.25 -7.65 -5.16
C ALA A 405 -33.03 -8.51 -5.52
N VAL A 406 -32.35 -8.21 -6.62
CA VAL A 406 -31.12 -8.86 -7.03
C VAL A 406 -30.02 -8.62 -5.98
N ILE A 407 -29.81 -7.35 -5.60
CA ILE A 407 -28.80 -6.95 -4.60
C ILE A 407 -29.05 -7.66 -3.26
N SER A 408 -30.30 -7.67 -2.78
CA SER A 408 -30.66 -8.32 -1.51
C SER A 408 -30.45 -9.84 -1.56
N LYS A 409 -30.73 -10.48 -2.69
CA LYS A 409 -30.49 -11.92 -2.88
C LYS A 409 -29.00 -12.24 -2.85
N VAL A 410 -28.17 -11.45 -3.56
CA VAL A 410 -26.71 -11.60 -3.54
C VAL A 410 -26.17 -11.38 -2.14
N ARG A 411 -26.60 -10.32 -1.44
CA ARG A 411 -26.19 -10.06 -0.06
C ARG A 411 -26.49 -11.22 0.88
N ALA A 412 -27.69 -11.79 0.80
CA ALA A 412 -28.05 -12.96 1.61
C ALA A 412 -27.09 -14.14 1.34
N HIS A 413 -26.79 -14.41 0.09
CA HIS A 413 -25.86 -15.45 -0.31
C HIS A 413 -24.42 -15.19 0.17
N VAL A 414 -23.93 -13.94 0.03
CA VAL A 414 -22.63 -13.52 0.56
C VAL A 414 -22.56 -13.78 2.06
N ASN A 415 -23.57 -13.35 2.82
CA ASN A 415 -23.57 -13.49 4.26
C ASN A 415 -23.60 -14.98 4.69
N GLU A 416 -24.36 -15.84 3.97
CA GLU A 416 -24.37 -17.28 4.23
C GLU A 416 -23.02 -17.94 3.90
N THR A 417 -22.40 -17.57 2.79
CA THR A 417 -21.08 -18.06 2.39
C THR A 417 -20.02 -17.66 3.43
N MET A 418 -20.01 -16.41 3.85
CA MET A 418 -18.98 -15.89 4.73
C MET A 418 -19.01 -16.42 6.17
N VAL A 419 -20.11 -17.03 6.62
CA VAL A 419 -20.16 -17.77 7.90
C VAL A 419 -19.14 -18.91 7.96
N LYS A 420 -18.77 -19.47 6.80
CA LYS A 420 -17.81 -20.59 6.68
C LYS A 420 -16.34 -20.13 6.83
N TYR A 421 -16.09 -18.84 6.77
CA TYR A 421 -14.74 -18.26 6.75
C TYR A 421 -14.52 -17.46 8.05
N PRO A 422 -13.55 -17.84 8.89
CA PRO A 422 -13.21 -17.06 10.09
C PRO A 422 -12.62 -15.70 9.69
N MET A 423 -12.50 -14.77 10.64
CA MET A 423 -11.85 -13.49 10.38
C MET A 423 -10.37 -13.68 10.02
N PHE A 424 -9.72 -14.68 10.62
CA PHE A 424 -8.31 -14.99 10.44
C PHE A 424 -8.11 -16.52 10.42
N ALA A 425 -7.57 -17.05 9.32
CA ALA A 425 -7.42 -18.49 9.09
C ALA A 425 -5.96 -18.99 9.08
N TYR A 426 -4.97 -18.11 9.27
CA TYR A 426 -3.54 -18.43 9.18
C TYR A 426 -2.80 -18.22 10.50
#